data_7f9de9902a73b101c2db73c8420e2c0c
#
_entry.id   7f9de9902a73b101c2db73c8420e2c0c
#
_cell.length_a   1.000
_cell.length_b   1.000
_cell.length_c   1.000
_cell.angle_alpha   90.00
_cell.angle_beta   90.00
_cell.angle_gamma   90.00
#
_symmetry.space_group_name_H-M   'P 1'
#
loop_
_entity.id
_entity.type
_entity.pdbx_description
1 polymer ?
#
loop_
_entity_poly.entity_id
_entity_poly.type
_entity_poly.pdbx_seq_one_letter_code
_entity_poly.pdbx_strand_id
1 'polypeptide(L)'
;MAKQQKKWIDGRGQEVPAGYVSKYDKARDKAVRHVVAGAQKLRAQMEAFMADAVATMNGLAGLKDDLGTRGNFSARSFDALIQVSIRQQWHIRFDERVAKARELMLDYANRELESAGEGAYLLKQMIEAAFKVDRLGFLPRSEVAKLLSYKVNDASWNAGADILRQAQTTEKGKQYLIIETRPSLQKDFAPIRLDIADCWPEMKVEV
;
A
#
# COMPACT_ATOMS: atom_id res chain seq x y z
N MET A 1 -57.34 16.96 -0.32
CA MET A 1 -56.11 16.13 -0.33
C MET A 1 -55.02 16.84 0.47
N ALA A 2 -54.69 16.37 1.66
CA ALA A 2 -53.63 16.98 2.48
C ALA A 2 -52.28 16.74 1.80
N LYS A 3 -51.54 17.82 1.45
CA LYS A 3 -50.15 17.73 0.99
C LYS A 3 -49.32 17.03 2.08
N GLN A 4 -48.81 15.87 1.84
CA GLN A 4 -47.82 15.21 2.71
C GLN A 4 -46.65 16.18 2.91
N GLN A 5 -46.55 16.78 4.10
CA GLN A 5 -45.44 17.65 4.44
C GLN A 5 -44.17 16.81 4.44
N LYS A 6 -43.19 17.18 3.59
CA LYS A 6 -41.87 16.56 3.50
C LYS A 6 -41.20 16.65 4.88
N LYS A 7 -40.98 15.49 5.52
CA LYS A 7 -40.32 15.40 6.82
C LYS A 7 -38.80 15.30 6.61
N TRP A 8 -38.07 15.95 7.48
CA TRP A 8 -36.61 15.90 7.57
C TRP A 8 -36.23 15.07 8.78
N ILE A 9 -35.07 14.39 8.72
CA ILE A 9 -34.51 13.64 9.85
C ILE A 9 -33.26 14.39 10.30
N ASP A 10 -33.20 14.73 11.59
CA ASP A 10 -32.06 15.40 12.18
C ASP A 10 -30.91 14.42 12.50
N GLY A 11 -29.79 14.96 12.99
CA GLY A 11 -28.61 14.14 13.35
C GLY A 11 -28.81 13.19 14.54
N ARG A 12 -29.97 13.27 15.23
CA ARG A 12 -30.37 12.37 16.31
C ARG A 12 -31.40 11.34 15.86
N GLY A 13 -31.76 11.34 14.58
CA GLY A 13 -32.76 10.44 14.02
C GLY A 13 -34.21 10.88 14.25
N GLN A 14 -34.45 12.15 14.71
CA GLN A 14 -35.78 12.66 14.98
C GLN A 14 -36.38 13.33 13.74
N GLU A 15 -37.71 13.15 13.57
CA GLU A 15 -38.45 13.79 12.49
C GLU A 15 -38.66 15.26 12.79
N VAL A 16 -38.23 16.13 11.87
CA VAL A 16 -38.40 17.59 11.94
C VAL A 16 -39.30 18.05 10.78
N PRO A 17 -40.40 18.73 11.05
CA PRO A 17 -41.24 19.27 9.97
C PRO A 17 -40.46 20.30 9.12
N ALA A 18 -40.67 20.31 7.81
CA ALA A 18 -39.91 21.13 6.86
C ALA A 18 -39.94 22.63 7.16
N GLY A 19 -40.97 23.11 7.87
CA GLY A 19 -41.09 24.51 8.31
C GLY A 19 -40.07 24.93 9.36
N TYR A 20 -39.59 23.99 10.17
CA TYR A 20 -38.61 24.26 11.24
C TYR A 20 -37.16 24.10 10.79
N VAL A 21 -36.90 23.60 9.56
CA VAL A 21 -35.55 23.50 9.00
C VAL A 21 -35.21 24.85 8.32
N SER A 22 -34.09 25.43 8.71
CA SER A 22 -33.64 26.74 8.18
C SER A 22 -33.33 26.64 6.67
N LYS A 23 -33.36 27.79 5.98
CA LYS A 23 -32.98 27.89 4.56
C LYS A 23 -31.52 27.44 4.36
N TYR A 24 -30.63 27.80 5.29
CA TYR A 24 -29.24 27.43 5.27
C TYR A 24 -29.05 25.91 5.41
N ASP A 25 -29.74 25.26 6.37
CA ASP A 25 -29.64 23.84 6.56
C ASP A 25 -30.12 23.03 5.34
N LYS A 26 -31.21 23.50 4.71
CA LYS A 26 -31.72 22.92 3.45
C LYS A 26 -30.70 23.03 2.31
N ALA A 27 -30.06 24.20 2.18
CA ALA A 27 -29.06 24.46 1.16
C ALA A 27 -27.78 23.62 1.42
N ARG A 28 -27.36 23.59 2.68
CA ARG A 28 -26.22 22.78 3.13
C ARG A 28 -26.43 21.28 2.84
N ASP A 29 -27.57 20.73 3.26
CA ASP A 29 -27.92 19.32 3.02
C ASP A 29 -27.91 18.98 1.52
N LYS A 30 -28.51 19.86 0.70
CA LYS A 30 -28.52 19.70 -0.75
C LYS A 30 -27.13 19.72 -1.34
N ALA A 31 -26.27 20.65 -0.91
CA ALA A 31 -24.90 20.77 -1.40
C ALA A 31 -24.05 19.54 -1.02
N VAL A 32 -24.13 19.12 0.25
CA VAL A 32 -23.40 17.94 0.73
C VAL A 32 -23.83 16.67 -0.03
N ARG A 33 -25.14 16.44 -0.17
CA ARG A 33 -25.65 15.28 -0.92
C ARG A 33 -25.27 15.33 -2.39
N HIS A 34 -25.24 16.49 -3.01
CA HIS A 34 -24.80 16.66 -4.39
C HIS A 34 -23.34 16.24 -4.57
N VAL A 35 -22.45 16.72 -3.70
CA VAL A 35 -21.02 16.35 -3.72
C VAL A 35 -20.83 14.86 -3.47
N VAL A 36 -21.53 14.28 -2.48
CA VAL A 36 -21.45 12.84 -2.18
C VAL A 36 -21.94 12.01 -3.36
N ALA A 37 -23.06 12.36 -3.98
CA ALA A 37 -23.57 11.65 -5.15
C ALA A 37 -22.60 11.70 -6.34
N GLY A 38 -21.95 12.85 -6.57
CA GLY A 38 -20.87 13.00 -7.55
C GLY A 38 -19.69 12.09 -7.26
N ALA A 39 -19.22 12.08 -6.02
CA ALA A 39 -18.11 11.23 -5.58
C ALA A 39 -18.44 9.74 -5.73
N GLN A 40 -19.63 9.32 -5.35
CA GLN A 40 -20.08 7.92 -5.51
C GLN A 40 -20.14 7.50 -6.98
N LYS A 41 -20.63 8.38 -7.86
CA LYS A 41 -20.66 8.12 -9.30
C LYS A 41 -19.24 7.98 -9.87
N LEU A 42 -18.33 8.89 -9.51
CA LEU A 42 -16.94 8.85 -9.95
C LEU A 42 -16.25 7.56 -9.45
N ARG A 43 -16.49 7.17 -8.20
CA ARG A 43 -15.97 5.92 -7.63
C ARG A 43 -16.44 4.70 -8.42
N ALA A 44 -17.73 4.61 -8.73
CA ALA A 44 -18.27 3.50 -9.52
C ALA A 44 -17.63 3.45 -10.93
N GLN A 45 -17.39 4.61 -11.56
CA GLN A 45 -16.68 4.69 -12.84
C GLN A 45 -15.23 4.22 -12.74
N MET A 46 -14.51 4.58 -11.67
CA MET A 46 -13.14 4.11 -11.42
C MET A 46 -13.10 2.60 -11.18
N GLU A 47 -14.05 2.06 -10.41
CA GLU A 47 -14.14 0.62 -10.16
C GLU A 47 -14.40 -0.16 -11.47
N ALA A 48 -15.32 0.32 -12.32
CA ALA A 48 -15.58 -0.27 -13.63
C ALA A 48 -14.37 -0.19 -14.56
N PHE A 49 -13.71 0.96 -14.63
CA PHE A 49 -12.47 1.14 -15.40
C PHE A 49 -11.36 0.20 -14.92
N MET A 50 -11.16 0.08 -13.60
CA MET A 50 -10.15 -0.83 -13.05
C MET A 50 -10.44 -2.29 -13.41
N ALA A 51 -11.70 -2.73 -13.31
CA ALA A 51 -12.09 -4.09 -13.66
C ALA A 51 -11.82 -4.38 -15.15
N ASP A 52 -12.20 -3.47 -16.05
CA ASP A 52 -11.95 -3.58 -17.49
C ASP A 52 -10.47 -3.58 -17.83
N ALA A 53 -9.70 -2.64 -17.28
CA ALA A 53 -8.27 -2.52 -17.51
C ALA A 53 -7.51 -3.79 -17.05
N VAL A 54 -7.85 -4.32 -15.88
CA VAL A 54 -7.24 -5.56 -15.37
C VAL A 54 -7.63 -6.75 -16.24
N ALA A 55 -8.89 -6.88 -16.66
CA ALA A 55 -9.34 -7.95 -17.56
C ALA A 55 -8.61 -7.88 -18.91
N THR A 56 -8.49 -6.68 -19.50
CA THR A 56 -7.77 -6.44 -20.76
C THR A 56 -6.30 -6.82 -20.65
N MET A 57 -5.62 -6.38 -19.59
CA MET A 57 -4.20 -6.69 -19.39
C MET A 57 -3.95 -8.17 -19.10
N ASN A 58 -4.84 -8.83 -18.37
CA ASN A 58 -4.76 -10.28 -18.13
C ASN A 58 -5.02 -11.08 -19.40
N GLY A 59 -5.96 -10.64 -20.24
CA GLY A 59 -6.19 -11.25 -21.56
C GLY A 59 -4.95 -11.16 -22.45
N LEU A 60 -4.29 -9.99 -22.46
CA LEU A 60 -3.05 -9.79 -23.21
C LEU A 60 -1.89 -10.65 -22.64
N ALA A 61 -1.82 -10.75 -21.31
CA ALA A 61 -0.82 -11.58 -20.65
C ALA A 61 -0.99 -13.07 -20.99
N GLY A 62 -2.23 -13.55 -21.12
CA GLY A 62 -2.55 -14.92 -21.53
C GLY A 62 -2.12 -15.28 -22.97
N LEU A 63 -1.81 -14.28 -23.82
CA LEU A 63 -1.24 -14.50 -25.16
C LEU A 63 0.28 -14.72 -25.15
N LYS A 64 0.93 -14.50 -24.01
CA LYS A 64 2.36 -14.78 -23.80
C LYS A 64 2.51 -15.97 -22.86
N ASP A 65 3.26 -16.98 -23.30
CA ASP A 65 3.56 -18.18 -22.48
C ASP A 65 4.44 -17.87 -21.26
N ASP A 66 4.97 -16.66 -21.12
CA ASP A 66 5.89 -16.25 -20.07
C ASP A 66 5.26 -15.20 -19.15
N LEU A 67 4.26 -15.60 -18.39
CA LEU A 67 3.77 -14.86 -17.24
C LEU A 67 4.80 -14.96 -16.12
N GLY A 68 5.57 -13.88 -15.91
CA GLY A 68 6.46 -13.80 -14.76
C GLY A 68 5.76 -14.25 -13.47
N THR A 69 6.37 -15.19 -12.77
CA THR A 69 5.82 -15.95 -11.62
C THR A 69 5.31 -15.10 -10.44
N ARG A 70 5.39 -13.77 -10.49
CA ARG A 70 5.06 -12.85 -9.39
C ARG A 70 3.84 -11.98 -9.60
N GLY A 71 3.02 -12.22 -10.63
CA GLY A 71 1.81 -11.44 -10.89
C GLY A 71 2.07 -10.00 -11.36
N ASN A 72 3.27 -9.69 -11.83
CA ASN A 72 3.63 -8.42 -12.44
C ASN A 72 3.59 -8.59 -13.96
N PHE A 73 2.87 -7.70 -14.64
CA PHE A 73 2.80 -7.68 -16.09
C PHE A 73 2.91 -6.24 -16.59
N SER A 74 3.61 -6.03 -17.70
CA SER A 74 3.77 -4.72 -18.32
C SER A 74 3.67 -4.86 -19.83
N ALA A 75 2.88 -4.01 -20.47
CA ALA A 75 2.75 -3.94 -21.91
C ALA A 75 2.98 -2.51 -22.39
N ARG A 76 3.55 -2.39 -23.60
CA ARG A 76 3.75 -1.11 -24.27
C ARG A 76 2.96 -1.09 -25.57
N SER A 77 2.51 0.12 -25.95
CA SER A 77 1.99 0.36 -27.30
C SER A 77 3.07 0.08 -28.37
N PHE A 78 2.65 -0.12 -29.61
CA PHE A 78 3.58 -0.45 -30.70
C PHE A 78 4.61 0.66 -30.96
N ASP A 79 4.21 1.94 -30.80
CA ASP A 79 5.09 3.11 -30.88
C ASP A 79 5.96 3.32 -29.64
N ALA A 80 5.77 2.47 -28.61
CA ALA A 80 6.44 2.52 -27.31
C ALA A 80 6.26 3.85 -26.53
N LEU A 81 5.23 4.64 -26.83
CA LEU A 81 4.94 5.91 -26.16
C LEU A 81 4.02 5.74 -24.95
N ILE A 82 3.30 4.63 -24.84
CA ILE A 82 2.38 4.33 -23.75
C ILE A 82 2.81 3.02 -23.07
N GLN A 83 2.78 2.99 -21.77
CA GLN A 83 3.03 1.78 -20.98
C GLN A 83 1.93 1.59 -19.95
N VAL A 84 1.41 0.37 -19.84
CA VAL A 84 0.48 -0.04 -18.79
C VAL A 84 1.10 -1.21 -18.04
N SER A 85 1.10 -1.12 -16.71
CA SER A 85 1.68 -2.14 -15.85
C SER A 85 0.72 -2.52 -14.74
N ILE A 86 0.58 -3.83 -14.50
CA ILE A 86 -0.01 -4.36 -13.26
C ILE A 86 1.14 -4.73 -12.34
N ARG A 87 1.13 -4.21 -11.12
CA ARG A 87 2.12 -4.49 -10.08
C ARG A 87 1.44 -5.11 -8.88
N GLN A 88 1.88 -6.30 -8.49
CA GLN A 88 1.46 -6.95 -7.25
C GLN A 88 2.44 -6.57 -6.14
N GLN A 89 1.93 -5.92 -5.11
CA GLN A 89 2.71 -5.71 -3.89
C GLN A 89 2.76 -7.02 -3.11
N TRP A 90 3.94 -7.34 -2.58
CA TRP A 90 4.15 -8.48 -1.72
C TRP A 90 4.64 -7.99 -0.36
N HIS A 91 4.01 -8.47 0.70
CA HIS A 91 4.42 -8.22 2.07
C HIS A 91 5.13 -9.45 2.60
N ILE A 92 6.30 -9.23 3.20
CA ILE A 92 6.97 -10.27 3.96
C ILE A 92 6.52 -10.10 5.40
N ARG A 93 5.93 -11.14 5.94
CA ARG A 93 5.60 -11.25 7.36
C ARG A 93 6.48 -12.30 8.01
N PHE A 94 6.59 -12.20 9.29
CA PHE A 94 7.29 -13.16 10.12
C PHE A 94 6.32 -13.64 11.19
N ASP A 95 6.35 -14.93 11.48
CA ASP A 95 5.53 -15.54 12.53
C ASP A 95 6.21 -15.46 13.91
N GLU A 96 5.60 -16.06 14.93
CA GLU A 96 6.05 -16.03 16.31
C GLU A 96 7.43 -16.62 16.55
N ARG A 97 7.95 -17.43 15.63
CA ARG A 97 9.31 -18.03 15.69
C ARG A 97 10.40 -16.97 15.70
N VAL A 98 10.10 -15.76 15.26
CA VAL A 98 11.01 -14.60 15.30
C VAL A 98 11.54 -14.32 16.70
N ALA A 99 10.72 -14.51 17.74
CA ALA A 99 11.14 -14.32 19.13
C ALA A 99 12.30 -15.26 19.50
N LYS A 100 12.21 -16.51 19.07
CA LYS A 100 13.28 -17.50 19.30
C LYS A 100 14.53 -17.22 18.49
N ALA A 101 14.36 -16.78 17.23
CA ALA A 101 15.51 -16.37 16.40
C ALA A 101 16.27 -15.19 17.04
N ARG A 102 15.54 -14.18 17.54
CA ARG A 102 16.12 -13.05 18.25
C ARG A 102 16.89 -13.47 19.49
N GLU A 103 16.31 -14.34 20.33
CA GLU A 103 16.93 -14.86 21.53
C GLU A 103 18.30 -15.51 21.21
N LEU A 104 18.35 -16.44 20.26
CA LEU A 104 19.56 -17.14 19.87
C LEU A 104 20.65 -16.20 19.30
N MET A 105 20.27 -15.21 18.50
CA MET A 105 21.22 -14.24 17.96
C MET A 105 21.75 -13.29 19.04
N LEU A 106 20.90 -12.85 19.98
CA LEU A 106 21.33 -12.03 21.11
C LEU A 106 22.21 -12.82 22.09
N ASP A 107 21.95 -14.10 22.29
CA ASP A 107 22.79 -14.97 23.11
C ASP A 107 24.21 -15.04 22.55
N TYR A 108 24.35 -15.22 21.25
CA TYR A 108 25.65 -15.13 20.57
C TYR A 108 26.30 -13.76 20.77
N ALA A 109 25.59 -12.67 20.49
CA ALA A 109 26.15 -11.32 20.62
C ALA A 109 26.56 -10.96 22.05
N ASN A 110 25.84 -11.46 23.05
CA ASN A 110 26.21 -11.25 24.47
C ASN A 110 27.47 -12.02 24.86
N ARG A 111 27.65 -13.27 24.38
CA ARG A 111 28.89 -14.03 24.59
C ARG A 111 30.10 -13.36 23.92
N GLU A 112 29.93 -12.81 22.71
CA GLU A 112 30.98 -12.06 22.03
C GLU A 112 31.31 -10.76 22.76
N LEU A 113 30.33 -10.08 23.37
CA LEU A 113 30.57 -8.88 24.19
C LEU A 113 31.52 -9.12 25.35
N GLU A 114 31.43 -10.29 25.99
CA GLU A 114 32.30 -10.68 27.09
C GLU A 114 33.72 -10.89 26.62
N SER A 115 33.95 -11.24 25.35
CA SER A 115 35.26 -11.59 24.80
C SER A 115 35.87 -10.51 23.89
N ALA A 116 35.10 -9.77 23.10
CA ALA A 116 35.57 -8.96 21.96
C ALA A 116 35.28 -7.44 22.06
N GLY A 117 34.60 -6.95 23.10
CA GLY A 117 34.42 -5.52 23.33
C GLY A 117 33.54 -4.77 22.33
N GLU A 118 34.01 -3.63 21.76
CA GLU A 118 33.19 -2.71 20.94
C GLU A 118 32.54 -3.30 19.71
N GLY A 119 33.21 -4.27 19.04
CA GLY A 119 32.64 -4.91 17.84
C GLY A 119 31.36 -5.68 18.11
N ALA A 120 31.28 -6.34 19.26
CA ALA A 120 30.10 -7.10 19.66
C ALA A 120 28.93 -6.17 20.12
N TYR A 121 29.25 -4.98 20.63
CA TYR A 121 28.22 -3.97 20.92
C TYR A 121 27.50 -3.52 19.63
N LEU A 122 28.24 -3.26 18.56
CA LEU A 122 27.67 -2.92 17.25
C LEU A 122 26.77 -4.06 16.73
N LEU A 123 27.22 -5.31 16.83
CA LEU A 123 26.44 -6.48 16.43
C LEU A 123 25.11 -6.58 17.19
N LYS A 124 25.15 -6.34 18.50
CA LYS A 124 23.94 -6.31 19.33
C LYS A 124 22.95 -5.24 18.87
N GLN A 125 23.41 -4.03 18.59
CA GLN A 125 22.58 -2.94 18.06
C GLN A 125 21.96 -3.31 16.70
N MET A 126 22.70 -3.98 15.84
CA MET A 126 22.20 -4.44 14.54
C MET A 126 21.11 -5.49 14.69
N ILE A 127 21.27 -6.42 15.63
CA ILE A 127 20.23 -7.41 15.96
C ILE A 127 18.98 -6.68 16.47
N GLU A 128 19.12 -5.78 17.44
CA GLU A 128 18.01 -5.02 18.00
C GLU A 128 17.28 -4.19 16.92
N ALA A 129 18.01 -3.57 16.00
CA ALA A 129 17.44 -2.82 14.90
C ALA A 129 16.65 -3.72 13.93
N ALA A 130 17.18 -4.92 13.61
CA ALA A 130 16.52 -5.87 12.72
C ALA A 130 15.24 -6.46 13.30
N PHE A 131 15.15 -6.59 14.62
CA PHE A 131 13.98 -7.12 15.32
C PHE A 131 13.04 -6.04 15.87
N LYS A 132 13.31 -4.76 15.60
CA LYS A 132 12.44 -3.66 15.99
C LYS A 132 11.25 -3.55 15.02
N VAL A 133 10.08 -3.94 15.48
CA VAL A 133 8.85 -3.82 14.68
C VAL A 133 8.45 -2.35 14.45
N ASP A 134 7.89 -2.08 13.28
CA ASP A 134 7.29 -0.79 12.96
C ASP A 134 5.91 -0.62 13.64
N ARG A 135 5.23 0.52 13.36
CA ARG A 135 3.89 0.81 13.91
C ARG A 135 2.80 -0.19 13.48
N LEU A 136 3.05 -0.93 12.40
CA LEU A 136 2.14 -1.94 11.85
C LEU A 136 2.51 -3.36 12.28
N GLY A 137 3.53 -3.52 13.12
CA GLY A 137 4.00 -4.82 13.61
C GLY A 137 4.91 -5.57 12.63
N PHE A 138 5.48 -4.89 11.62
CA PHE A 138 6.39 -5.51 10.66
C PHE A 138 7.86 -5.30 11.04
N LEU A 139 8.67 -6.31 10.77
CA LEU A 139 10.12 -6.18 10.85
C LEU A 139 10.69 -5.42 9.65
N PRO A 140 11.74 -4.59 9.82
CA PRO A 140 12.38 -3.85 8.75
C PRO A 140 13.17 -4.81 7.84
N ARG A 141 12.65 -5.02 6.63
CA ARG A 141 13.17 -6.01 5.64
C ARG A 141 14.66 -5.80 5.33
N SER A 142 15.08 -4.53 5.17
CA SER A 142 16.49 -4.18 4.89
C SER A 142 17.43 -4.62 6.01
N GLU A 143 17.03 -4.40 7.25
CA GLU A 143 17.85 -4.74 8.41
C GLU A 143 17.89 -6.26 8.63
N VAL A 144 16.76 -6.95 8.46
CA VAL A 144 16.72 -8.41 8.49
C VAL A 144 17.57 -9.02 7.38
N ALA A 145 17.51 -8.50 6.15
CA ALA A 145 18.32 -8.98 5.04
C ALA A 145 19.83 -8.75 5.29
N LYS A 146 20.20 -7.58 5.82
CA LYS A 146 21.60 -7.32 6.25
C LYS A 146 22.04 -8.32 7.32
N LEU A 147 21.21 -8.52 8.35
CA LEU A 147 21.52 -9.45 9.43
C LEU A 147 21.76 -10.87 8.90
N LEU A 148 20.91 -11.35 7.99
CA LEU A 148 21.03 -12.68 7.36
C LEU A 148 22.19 -12.78 6.36
N SER A 149 22.78 -11.68 5.92
CA SER A 149 23.95 -11.69 5.03
C SER A 149 25.29 -11.94 5.75
N TYR A 150 25.31 -11.76 7.07
CA TYR A 150 26.50 -12.00 7.86
C TYR A 150 26.79 -13.50 7.97
N LYS A 151 28.03 -13.88 7.65
CA LYS A 151 28.53 -15.24 7.80
C LYS A 151 29.22 -15.34 9.15
N VAL A 152 28.56 -15.93 10.12
CA VAL A 152 29.08 -16.17 11.45
C VAL A 152 29.26 -17.65 11.67
N ASN A 153 30.43 -18.05 12.18
CA ASN A 153 30.74 -19.47 12.48
C ASN A 153 30.38 -19.80 13.94
N ASP A 154 29.08 -19.69 14.25
CA ASP A 154 28.53 -20.03 15.57
C ASP A 154 27.20 -20.78 15.42
N ALA A 155 27.00 -21.79 16.24
CA ALA A 155 25.81 -22.66 16.16
C ALA A 155 24.54 -21.92 16.56
N SER A 156 24.55 -21.07 17.58
CA SER A 156 23.39 -20.29 18.03
C SER A 156 22.98 -19.27 16.98
N TRP A 157 23.96 -18.56 16.39
CA TRP A 157 23.72 -17.62 15.30
C TRP A 157 23.07 -18.30 14.09
N ASN A 158 23.66 -19.42 13.65
CA ASN A 158 23.17 -20.14 12.47
C ASN A 158 21.76 -20.70 12.71
N ALA A 159 21.49 -21.26 13.90
CA ALA A 159 20.16 -21.72 14.27
C ALA A 159 19.15 -20.55 14.27
N GLY A 160 19.51 -19.38 14.84
CA GLY A 160 18.69 -18.18 14.79
C GLY A 160 18.41 -17.68 13.38
N ALA A 161 19.42 -17.68 12.51
CA ALA A 161 19.29 -17.30 11.10
C ALA A 161 18.38 -18.27 10.33
N ASP A 162 18.47 -19.56 10.57
CA ASP A 162 17.62 -20.56 9.91
C ASP A 162 16.17 -20.46 10.37
N ILE A 163 15.93 -20.26 11.67
CA ILE A 163 14.59 -20.00 12.20
C ILE A 163 14.02 -18.72 11.57
N LEU A 164 14.79 -17.64 11.47
CA LEU A 164 14.34 -16.38 10.88
C LEU A 164 13.99 -16.52 9.39
N ARG A 165 14.75 -17.33 8.62
CA ARG A 165 14.42 -17.66 7.23
C ARG A 165 13.13 -18.48 7.13
N GLN A 166 12.94 -19.47 8.00
CA GLN A 166 11.74 -20.32 8.03
C GLN A 166 10.49 -19.59 8.55
N ALA A 167 10.67 -18.61 9.43
CA ALA A 167 9.58 -17.79 9.95
C ALA A 167 9.03 -16.80 8.91
N GLN A 168 9.75 -16.63 7.80
CA GLN A 168 9.37 -15.69 6.76
C GLN A 168 8.24 -16.25 5.90
N THR A 169 7.12 -15.54 5.86
CA THR A 169 5.97 -15.79 4.99
C THR A 169 5.78 -14.64 4.01
N THR A 170 5.24 -14.95 2.84
CA THR A 170 4.98 -13.94 1.81
C THR A 170 3.49 -13.84 1.57
N GLU A 171 2.91 -12.68 1.83
CA GLU A 171 1.49 -12.40 1.59
C GLU A 171 1.30 -11.46 0.42
N LYS A 172 0.23 -11.70 -0.34
CA LYS A 172 -0.20 -10.77 -1.40
C LYS A 172 -0.75 -9.50 -0.77
N GLY A 173 -0.18 -8.36 -1.13
CA GLY A 173 -0.69 -7.05 -0.79
C GLY A 173 -1.63 -6.50 -1.86
N LYS A 174 -1.66 -5.18 -2.02
CA LYS A 174 -2.49 -4.51 -3.03
C LYS A 174 -1.93 -4.71 -4.43
N GLN A 175 -2.83 -4.73 -5.41
CA GLN A 175 -2.47 -4.58 -6.81
C GLN A 175 -2.57 -3.11 -7.21
N TYR A 176 -1.66 -2.69 -8.09
CA TYR A 176 -1.61 -1.35 -8.65
C TYR A 176 -1.65 -1.44 -10.16
N LEU A 177 -2.52 -0.63 -10.77
CA LEU A 177 -2.49 -0.32 -12.19
C LEU A 177 -1.69 0.97 -12.36
N ILE A 178 -0.62 0.91 -13.14
CA ILE A 178 0.23 2.05 -13.45
C ILE A 178 0.11 2.30 -14.94
N ILE A 179 -0.33 3.50 -15.30
CA ILE A 179 -0.47 3.94 -16.69
C ILE A 179 0.49 5.10 -16.89
N GLU A 180 1.37 4.97 -17.87
CA GLU A 180 2.43 5.94 -18.11
C GLU A 180 2.47 6.30 -19.58
N THR A 181 2.78 7.56 -19.86
CA THR A 181 2.96 8.07 -21.22
C THR A 181 4.26 8.86 -21.32
N ARG A 182 4.80 8.96 -22.53
CA ARG A 182 5.93 9.84 -22.83
C ARG A 182 5.71 10.54 -24.17
N PRO A 183 6.15 11.79 -24.31
CA PRO A 183 5.93 12.56 -25.55
C PRO A 183 6.84 12.12 -26.71
N SER A 184 7.95 11.44 -26.42
CA SER A 184 8.88 10.90 -27.44
C SER A 184 9.73 9.78 -26.84
N LEU A 185 10.40 9.00 -27.68
CA LEU A 185 11.27 7.89 -27.27
C LEU A 185 12.48 8.33 -26.42
N GLN A 186 12.89 9.60 -26.53
CA GLN A 186 14.03 10.17 -25.80
C GLN A 186 13.63 10.76 -24.43
N LYS A 187 12.33 10.79 -24.13
CA LYS A 187 11.81 11.30 -22.86
C LYS A 187 11.41 10.18 -21.93
N ASP A 188 11.49 10.44 -20.64
CA ASP A 188 11.05 9.52 -19.61
C ASP A 188 9.53 9.38 -19.58
N PHE A 189 9.06 8.25 -19.09
CA PHE A 189 7.64 8.02 -18.83
C PHE A 189 7.15 8.88 -17.66
N ALA A 190 5.98 9.49 -17.86
CA ALA A 190 5.24 10.20 -16.82
C ALA A 190 3.93 9.45 -16.50
N PRO A 191 3.60 9.23 -15.22
CA PRO A 191 2.38 8.53 -14.85
C PRO A 191 1.14 9.38 -15.10
N ILE A 192 0.08 8.76 -15.61
CA ILE A 192 -1.27 9.32 -15.56
C ILE A 192 -1.82 9.07 -14.16
N ARG A 193 -1.87 10.11 -13.35
CA ARG A 193 -2.36 10.04 -11.98
C ARG A 193 -3.88 10.17 -11.95
N LEU A 194 -4.53 9.26 -11.23
CA LEU A 194 -5.98 9.25 -11.00
C LEU A 194 -6.31 9.67 -9.55
N ASP A 195 -5.49 10.52 -8.96
CA ASP A 195 -5.70 11.05 -7.62
C ASP A 195 -6.57 12.32 -7.69
N ILE A 196 -7.57 12.41 -6.81
CA ILE A 196 -8.43 13.59 -6.71
C ILE A 196 -7.61 14.83 -6.33
N ALA A 197 -6.54 14.68 -5.56
CA ALA A 197 -5.66 15.79 -5.20
C ALA A 197 -4.97 16.41 -6.43
N ASP A 198 -4.61 15.60 -7.41
CA ASP A 198 -3.98 16.06 -8.66
C ASP A 198 -4.99 16.72 -9.63
N CYS A 199 -6.31 16.56 -9.37
CA CYS A 199 -7.40 17.17 -10.13
C CYS A 199 -7.89 18.49 -9.53
N TRP A 200 -7.20 19.03 -8.52
CA TRP A 200 -7.62 20.28 -7.91
C TRP A 200 -7.49 21.42 -8.93
N PRO A 201 -8.59 22.18 -9.19
CA PRO A 201 -8.52 23.29 -10.13
C PRO A 201 -7.56 24.35 -9.60
N GLU A 202 -6.64 24.83 -10.45
CA GLU A 202 -5.83 26.00 -10.14
C GLU A 202 -6.79 27.17 -9.87
N MET A 203 -6.93 27.56 -8.62
CA MET A 203 -7.67 28.77 -8.28
C MET A 203 -6.89 29.96 -8.81
N LYS A 204 -7.35 30.54 -9.92
CA LYS A 204 -6.93 31.89 -10.29
C LYS A 204 -7.40 32.81 -9.18
N VAL A 205 -6.47 33.19 -8.31
CA VAL A 205 -6.71 34.28 -7.37
C VAL A 205 -6.77 35.54 -8.26
N GLU A 206 -7.98 36.01 -8.58
CA GLU A 206 -8.16 37.34 -9.09
C GLU A 206 -7.82 38.29 -7.94
N VAL A 207 -6.67 38.97 -8.04
CA VAL A 207 -6.20 40.01 -7.14
C VAL A 207 -6.89 41.33 -7.52
#